data_2bf1da94603eea463050f080d4ee328e
#
_entry.id   2bf1da94603eea463050f080d4ee328e
#
_cell.length_a   1.000
_cell.length_b   1.000
_cell.length_c   1.000
_cell.angle_alpha   90.00
_cell.angle_beta   90.00
_cell.angle_gamma   90.00
#
_symmetry.space_group_name_H-M   'P 1'
#
loop_
_entity.id
_entity.type
_entity.pdbx_description
1 polymer ?
#
loop_
_entity_poly.entity_id
_entity_poly.type
_entity_poly.pdbx_seq_one_letter_code
_entity_poly.pdbx_strand_id
1 'polypeptide(L)'
;ASAWRYSQENRIVFVMNDVLCSLIANTYFGLDVEELKLKNDDVYKGYRVVQPTDEELSQVYSKDNCENIFGCLVNEYVIINDSDGNFCDVVKWTGEKYANIFNKNVKTMAFGDKLKAKDVYQRMAIDSLISNTMTCISGKAGSGKSLLSLLVCMYLIENGKYDRLVILFNPCQVRGATNMGFYTGSVIEKAMQSNIGNILVTK
;
A
#
# COMPACT_ATOMS: atom_id res chain seq x y z
N ALA A 1 -24.88 16.83 18.61
CA ALA A 1 -25.73 17.74 19.39
C ALA A 1 -26.24 18.93 18.54
N SER A 2 -25.37 19.67 17.83
CA SER A 2 -25.81 20.85 17.05
C SER A 2 -26.70 20.47 15.87
N ALA A 3 -26.34 19.46 15.09
CA ALA A 3 -27.15 18.97 13.98
C ALA A 3 -28.54 18.48 14.45
N TRP A 4 -28.61 17.78 15.59
CA TRP A 4 -29.88 17.32 16.16
C TRP A 4 -30.79 18.50 16.58
N ARG A 5 -30.24 19.53 17.21
CA ARG A 5 -31.05 20.73 17.54
C ARG A 5 -31.61 21.38 16.30
N TYR A 6 -30.82 21.48 15.23
CA TYR A 6 -31.25 22.09 13.99
C TYR A 6 -32.30 21.23 13.26
N SER A 7 -32.26 19.90 13.42
CA SER A 7 -33.23 18.98 12.81
C SER A 7 -34.63 19.07 13.41
N GLN A 8 -34.80 19.66 14.62
CA GLN A 8 -36.12 19.86 15.23
C GLN A 8 -36.99 20.86 14.44
N GLU A 9 -36.36 21.78 13.75
CA GLU A 9 -37.04 22.86 13.01
C GLU A 9 -36.86 22.75 11.48
N ASN A 10 -35.88 21.92 11.03
CA ASN A 10 -35.52 21.81 9.64
C ASN A 10 -35.31 20.38 9.20
N ARG A 11 -35.71 20.03 7.98
CA ARG A 11 -35.30 18.77 7.36
C ARG A 11 -33.83 18.86 6.97
N ILE A 12 -32.98 18.05 7.62
CA ILE A 12 -31.54 18.02 7.34
C ILE A 12 -31.10 16.60 7.02
N VAL A 13 -30.07 16.50 6.19
CA VAL A 13 -29.32 15.25 5.95
C VAL A 13 -27.91 15.46 6.49
N PHE A 14 -27.47 14.54 7.32
CA PHE A 14 -26.15 14.58 7.94
C PHE A 14 -25.18 13.76 7.11
N VAL A 15 -24.26 14.44 6.41
CA VAL A 15 -23.32 13.79 5.50
C VAL A 15 -21.99 13.56 6.19
N MET A 16 -21.52 12.30 6.24
CA MET A 16 -20.21 11.95 6.83
C MET A 16 -19.70 10.58 6.41
N ASN A 17 -18.38 10.36 6.61
CA ASN A 17 -17.69 9.10 6.29
C ASN A 17 -17.28 8.28 7.52
N ASP A 18 -17.45 8.78 8.74
CA ASP A 18 -17.15 8.03 9.95
C ASP A 18 -18.32 7.12 10.32
N VAL A 19 -18.11 5.82 10.22
CA VAL A 19 -19.14 4.79 10.46
C VAL A 19 -19.72 4.87 11.86
N LEU A 20 -18.89 5.11 12.89
CA LEU A 20 -19.36 5.18 14.26
C LEU A 20 -20.22 6.43 14.51
N CYS A 21 -19.78 7.56 14.00
CA CYS A 21 -20.56 8.79 14.07
C CYS A 21 -21.86 8.71 13.27
N SER A 22 -21.85 8.06 12.10
CA SER A 22 -23.05 7.78 11.30
C SER A 22 -24.06 6.94 12.09
N LEU A 23 -23.59 5.88 12.73
CA LEU A 23 -24.41 5.00 13.53
C LEU A 23 -25.03 5.75 14.74
N ILE A 24 -24.24 6.54 15.46
CA ILE A 24 -24.70 7.35 16.59
C ILE A 24 -25.72 8.40 16.13
N ALA A 25 -25.43 9.09 15.02
CA ALA A 25 -26.33 10.13 14.47
C ALA A 25 -27.70 9.53 14.09
N ASN A 26 -27.71 8.37 13.46
CA ASN A 26 -28.94 7.67 13.08
C ASN A 26 -29.66 7.08 14.30
N THR A 27 -28.95 6.29 15.13
CA THR A 27 -29.57 5.49 16.20
C THR A 27 -30.01 6.32 17.39
N TYR A 28 -29.19 7.27 17.85
CA TYR A 28 -29.49 8.09 19.04
C TYR A 28 -30.22 9.38 18.76
N PHE A 29 -29.95 9.98 17.58
CA PHE A 29 -30.48 11.28 17.23
C PHE A 29 -31.56 11.23 16.15
N GLY A 30 -31.82 10.07 15.54
CA GLY A 30 -32.81 9.89 14.48
C GLY A 30 -32.56 10.77 13.25
N LEU A 31 -31.29 11.10 12.97
CA LEU A 31 -30.91 11.92 11.83
C LEU A 31 -30.81 11.06 10.57
N ASP A 32 -31.29 11.59 9.44
CA ASP A 32 -30.99 11.01 8.13
C ASP A 32 -29.49 11.18 7.86
N VAL A 33 -28.79 10.07 7.62
CA VAL A 33 -27.35 10.06 7.37
C VAL A 33 -27.07 9.57 5.97
N GLU A 34 -26.32 10.36 5.22
CA GLU A 34 -25.71 9.94 3.95
C GLU A 34 -24.20 9.74 4.09
N GLU A 35 -23.71 8.63 3.63
CA GLU A 35 -22.28 8.42 3.46
C GLU A 35 -21.81 9.03 2.15
N LEU A 36 -20.74 9.81 2.19
CA LEU A 36 -20.02 10.25 0.98
C LEU A 36 -19.37 9.01 0.34
N LYS A 37 -20.15 8.28 -0.42
CA LYS A 37 -19.60 7.22 -1.29
C LYS A 37 -18.89 7.92 -2.46
N LEU A 38 -17.60 8.16 -2.32
CA LEU A 38 -16.76 8.30 -3.50
C LEU A 38 -16.97 7.01 -4.29
N LYS A 39 -17.45 7.10 -5.52
CA LYS A 39 -17.45 5.96 -6.42
C LYS A 39 -16.02 5.48 -6.56
N ASN A 40 -15.68 4.41 -5.84
CA ASN A 40 -14.34 3.83 -5.80
C ASN A 40 -14.00 3.02 -7.06
N ASP A 41 -14.83 3.07 -8.08
CA ASP A 41 -14.68 2.18 -9.22
C ASP A 41 -13.49 2.55 -10.13
N ASP A 42 -12.95 3.78 -10.00
CA ASP A 42 -11.86 4.29 -10.84
C ASP A 42 -10.57 4.64 -10.08
N VAL A 43 -10.40 4.15 -8.85
CA VAL A 43 -9.15 4.43 -8.11
C VAL A 43 -8.01 3.61 -8.72
N TYR A 44 -7.02 4.29 -9.28
CA TYR A 44 -5.79 3.67 -9.75
C TYR A 44 -5.12 2.84 -8.65
N LYS A 45 -4.98 1.56 -8.89
CA LYS A 45 -4.45 0.58 -7.94
C LYS A 45 -2.96 0.27 -8.14
N GLY A 46 -2.38 0.73 -9.24
CA GLY A 46 -1.01 0.39 -9.63
C GLY A 46 -0.88 -0.97 -10.30
N TYR A 47 -1.98 -1.70 -10.45
CA TYR A 47 -2.00 -3.00 -11.11
C TYR A 47 -3.36 -3.30 -11.76
N ARG A 48 -3.34 -4.21 -12.74
CA ARG A 48 -4.51 -4.82 -13.38
C ARG A 48 -4.46 -6.32 -13.19
N VAL A 49 -5.62 -6.96 -13.21
CA VAL A 49 -5.75 -8.42 -13.24
C VAL A 49 -6.37 -8.78 -14.56
N VAL A 50 -5.72 -9.65 -15.31
CA VAL A 50 -6.14 -10.06 -16.65
C VAL A 50 -6.17 -11.57 -16.78
N GLN A 51 -7.01 -12.07 -17.69
CA GLN A 51 -7.07 -13.45 -18.15
C GLN A 51 -6.83 -13.43 -19.67
N PRO A 52 -5.57 -13.34 -20.10
CA PRO A 52 -5.24 -13.18 -21.50
C PRO A 52 -5.46 -14.48 -22.28
N THR A 53 -5.71 -14.34 -23.57
CA THR A 53 -5.66 -15.44 -24.52
C THR A 53 -4.23 -15.89 -24.79
N ASP A 54 -4.03 -17.05 -25.42
CA ASP A 54 -2.70 -17.55 -25.79
C ASP A 54 -1.98 -16.59 -26.76
N GLU A 55 -2.73 -15.91 -27.61
CA GLU A 55 -2.19 -14.90 -28.54
C GLU A 55 -1.68 -13.66 -27.78
N GLU A 56 -2.45 -13.15 -26.83
CA GLU A 56 -2.06 -12.03 -25.97
C GLU A 56 -0.86 -12.38 -25.09
N LEU A 57 -0.81 -13.61 -24.54
CA LEU A 57 0.34 -14.12 -23.79
C LEU A 57 1.61 -14.12 -24.67
N SER A 58 1.49 -14.58 -25.90
CA SER A 58 2.60 -14.59 -26.86
C SER A 58 3.14 -13.17 -27.11
N GLN A 59 2.26 -12.18 -27.17
CA GLN A 59 2.65 -10.77 -27.32
C GLN A 59 3.32 -10.22 -26.07
N VAL A 60 2.81 -10.53 -24.86
CA VAL A 60 3.40 -10.10 -23.57
C VAL A 60 4.86 -10.56 -23.44
N TYR A 61 5.14 -11.79 -23.89
CA TYR A 61 6.48 -12.38 -23.78
C TYR A 61 7.33 -12.22 -25.04
N SER A 62 6.82 -11.56 -26.08
CA SER A 62 7.59 -11.24 -27.28
C SER A 62 8.73 -10.28 -26.97
N LYS A 63 9.88 -10.51 -27.61
CA LYS A 63 11.06 -9.64 -27.47
C LYS A 63 11.05 -8.46 -28.44
N ASP A 64 10.41 -8.61 -29.58
CA ASP A 64 10.64 -7.74 -30.75
C ASP A 64 9.51 -6.76 -31.04
N ASN A 65 8.32 -6.96 -30.51
CA ASN A 65 7.18 -6.07 -30.75
C ASN A 65 6.18 -6.15 -29.61
N CYS A 66 6.42 -5.34 -28.59
CA CYS A 66 5.59 -5.35 -27.40
C CYS A 66 4.64 -4.16 -27.43
N GLU A 67 3.42 -4.39 -27.93
CA GLU A 67 2.35 -3.41 -27.84
C GLU A 67 1.76 -3.40 -26.45
N ASN A 68 1.28 -2.24 -26.01
CA ASN A 68 0.57 -2.08 -24.74
C ASN A 68 -0.87 -2.60 -24.85
N ILE A 69 -1.02 -3.90 -25.04
CA ILE A 69 -2.32 -4.56 -25.33
C ILE A 69 -3.33 -4.37 -24.20
N PHE A 70 -2.86 -4.18 -22.95
CA PHE A 70 -3.75 -3.98 -21.80
C PHE A 70 -3.95 -2.49 -21.46
N GLY A 71 -3.40 -1.55 -22.22
CA GLY A 71 -3.54 -0.11 -21.98
C GLY A 71 -2.97 0.34 -20.62
N CYS A 72 -1.86 -0.25 -20.21
CA CYS A 72 -1.22 0.02 -18.92
C CYS A 72 -0.53 1.39 -18.89
N LEU A 73 -0.53 2.02 -17.73
CA LEU A 73 0.34 3.16 -17.47
C LEU A 73 1.78 2.69 -17.23
N VAL A 74 2.75 3.58 -17.44
CA VAL A 74 4.16 3.28 -17.17
C VAL A 74 4.35 2.89 -15.71
N ASN A 75 5.06 1.78 -15.47
CA ASN A 75 5.25 1.12 -14.17
C ASN A 75 3.99 0.47 -13.58
N GLU A 76 2.90 0.35 -14.32
CA GLU A 76 1.74 -0.42 -13.91
C GLU A 76 2.02 -1.92 -14.03
N TYR A 77 1.56 -2.69 -13.04
CA TYR A 77 1.70 -4.13 -13.02
C TYR A 77 0.51 -4.82 -13.65
N VAL A 78 0.75 -5.97 -14.25
CA VAL A 78 -0.28 -6.85 -14.82
C VAL A 78 -0.15 -8.20 -14.14
N ILE A 79 -1.15 -8.58 -13.37
CA ILE A 79 -1.30 -9.90 -12.78
C ILE A 79 -2.02 -10.76 -13.80
N ILE A 80 -1.37 -11.82 -14.23
CA ILE A 80 -1.86 -12.77 -15.23
C ILE A 80 -2.43 -13.97 -14.50
N ASN A 81 -3.71 -14.24 -14.73
CA ASN A 81 -4.39 -15.42 -14.24
C ASN A 81 -4.77 -16.35 -15.42
N ASP A 82 -4.93 -17.64 -15.13
CA ASP A 82 -5.46 -18.61 -16.08
C ASP A 82 -6.99 -18.45 -16.25
N SER A 83 -7.58 -19.31 -17.09
CA SER A 83 -9.02 -19.35 -17.33
C SER A 83 -9.85 -19.68 -16.08
N ASP A 84 -9.24 -20.36 -15.11
CA ASP A 84 -9.86 -20.74 -13.84
C ASP A 84 -9.70 -19.67 -12.75
N GLY A 85 -9.00 -18.56 -13.08
CA GLY A 85 -8.73 -17.45 -12.16
C GLY A 85 -7.52 -17.65 -11.25
N ASN A 86 -6.73 -18.72 -11.43
CA ASN A 86 -5.53 -18.95 -10.64
C ASN A 86 -4.38 -18.07 -11.12
N PHE A 87 -3.56 -17.64 -10.19
CA PHE A 87 -2.37 -16.84 -10.47
C PHE A 87 -1.34 -17.62 -11.30
N CYS A 88 -0.95 -17.08 -12.44
CA CYS A 88 0.11 -17.63 -13.30
C CYS A 88 1.40 -16.80 -13.18
N ASP A 89 1.35 -15.51 -13.45
CA ASP A 89 2.53 -14.66 -13.47
C ASP A 89 2.18 -13.19 -13.18
N VAL A 90 3.21 -12.36 -13.04
CA VAL A 90 3.08 -10.91 -12.94
C VAL A 90 4.20 -10.23 -13.69
N VAL A 91 3.83 -9.28 -14.54
CA VAL A 91 4.75 -8.46 -15.33
C VAL A 91 4.51 -6.97 -15.08
N LYS A 92 5.44 -6.12 -15.47
CA LYS A 92 5.33 -4.67 -15.35
C LYS A 92 5.47 -4.03 -16.72
N TRP A 93 4.59 -3.08 -17.04
CA TRP A 93 4.74 -2.26 -18.24
C TRP A 93 5.78 -1.17 -18.01
N THR A 94 6.86 -1.17 -18.81
CA THR A 94 7.95 -0.19 -18.67
C THR A 94 7.73 1.09 -19.46
N GLY A 95 6.72 1.15 -20.31
CA GLY A 95 6.51 2.18 -21.31
C GLY A 95 6.89 1.72 -22.71
N GLU A 96 7.72 0.68 -22.82
CA GLU A 96 8.19 0.11 -24.09
C GLU A 96 7.84 -1.38 -24.22
N LYS A 97 7.86 -2.11 -23.11
CA LYS A 97 7.61 -3.56 -23.07
C LYS A 97 7.11 -4.03 -21.73
N TYR A 98 6.55 -5.23 -21.69
CA TYR A 98 6.31 -5.96 -20.47
C TYR A 98 7.61 -6.60 -19.97
N ALA A 99 7.99 -6.29 -18.74
CA ALA A 99 9.21 -6.77 -18.11
C ALA A 99 8.89 -7.67 -16.92
N ASN A 100 9.70 -8.70 -16.73
CA ASN A 100 9.63 -9.50 -15.52
C ASN A 100 9.98 -8.66 -14.30
N ILE A 101 9.25 -8.86 -13.22
CA ILE A 101 9.50 -8.17 -11.97
C ILE A 101 10.61 -8.84 -11.16
N PHE A 102 11.19 -8.09 -10.23
CA PHE A 102 12.19 -8.60 -9.30
C PHE A 102 11.64 -9.79 -8.50
N ASN A 103 12.29 -10.95 -8.61
CA ASN A 103 11.84 -12.21 -7.98
C ASN A 103 12.90 -12.84 -7.07
N LYS A 104 13.87 -12.06 -6.60
CA LYS A 104 14.89 -12.55 -5.68
C LYS A 104 14.49 -12.23 -4.24
N ASN A 105 14.96 -13.05 -3.30
CA ASN A 105 14.83 -12.74 -1.89
C ASN A 105 15.73 -11.54 -1.54
N VAL A 106 15.19 -10.60 -0.78
CA VAL A 106 15.93 -9.48 -0.23
C VAL A 106 16.62 -9.95 1.07
N LYS A 107 17.93 -9.91 1.10
CA LYS A 107 18.73 -10.26 2.29
C LYS A 107 19.44 -9.02 2.78
N THR A 108 19.30 -8.71 4.07
CA THR A 108 20.02 -7.61 4.73
C THR A 108 20.83 -8.15 5.90
N MET A 109 21.98 -7.55 6.16
CA MET A 109 22.81 -7.92 7.31
C MET A 109 22.10 -7.56 8.63
N ALA A 110 21.37 -6.45 8.64
CA ALA A 110 20.68 -5.95 9.82
C ALA A 110 19.60 -6.91 10.34
N PHE A 111 18.97 -7.69 9.47
CA PHE A 111 17.89 -8.61 9.88
C PHE A 111 18.28 -10.09 9.77
N GLY A 112 19.46 -10.42 9.23
CA GLY A 112 19.98 -11.80 9.16
C GLY A 112 19.15 -12.76 8.30
N ASP A 113 17.87 -12.56 8.19
CA ASP A 113 16.93 -13.40 7.45
C ASP A 113 16.65 -12.86 6.05
N LYS A 114 16.25 -13.77 5.15
CA LYS A 114 15.85 -13.41 3.80
C LYS A 114 14.38 -12.98 3.81
N LEU A 115 14.12 -11.75 3.41
CA LEU A 115 12.77 -11.31 3.12
C LEU A 115 12.27 -12.02 1.85
N LYS A 116 11.28 -12.87 2.01
CA LYS A 116 10.55 -13.51 0.92
C LYS A 116 9.14 -12.92 0.86
N ALA A 117 8.74 -12.45 -0.32
CA ALA A 117 7.36 -12.04 -0.54
C ALA A 117 6.40 -13.21 -0.27
N LYS A 118 5.34 -12.97 0.49
CA LYS A 118 4.31 -13.98 0.81
C LYS A 118 3.23 -14.08 -0.27
N ASP A 119 3.04 -12.99 -1.01
CA ASP A 119 2.04 -12.88 -2.06
C ASP A 119 2.53 -12.01 -3.23
N VAL A 120 1.75 -11.96 -4.30
CA VAL A 120 2.05 -11.19 -5.50
C VAL A 120 2.12 -9.68 -5.22
N TYR A 121 1.31 -9.16 -4.31
CA TYR A 121 1.28 -7.74 -3.97
C TYR A 121 2.56 -7.30 -3.27
N GLN A 122 3.08 -8.13 -2.37
CA GLN A 122 4.38 -7.90 -1.75
C GLN A 122 5.52 -8.00 -2.77
N ARG A 123 5.45 -8.92 -3.76
CA ARG A 123 6.41 -8.97 -4.87
C ARG A 123 6.43 -7.69 -5.68
N MET A 124 5.26 -7.19 -6.08
CA MET A 124 5.14 -5.91 -6.79
C MET A 124 5.68 -4.74 -5.97
N ALA A 125 5.39 -4.70 -4.67
CA ALA A 125 5.90 -3.65 -3.79
C ALA A 125 7.43 -3.69 -3.67
N ILE A 126 8.04 -4.87 -3.55
CA ILE A 126 9.51 -5.04 -3.53
C ILE A 126 10.11 -4.56 -4.86
N ASP A 127 9.57 -5.01 -5.99
CA ASP A 127 10.04 -4.58 -7.31
C ASP A 127 9.93 -3.05 -7.47
N SER A 128 8.80 -2.47 -7.08
CA SER A 128 8.58 -1.02 -7.17
C SER A 128 9.58 -0.24 -6.32
N LEU A 129 9.85 -0.67 -5.08
CA LEU A 129 10.84 -0.03 -4.20
C LEU A 129 12.27 -0.12 -4.76
N ILE A 130 12.61 -1.20 -5.48
CA ILE A 130 13.94 -1.38 -6.05
C ILE A 130 14.12 -0.60 -7.35
N SER A 131 13.09 -0.55 -8.18
CA SER A 131 13.19 -0.08 -9.57
C SER A 131 12.68 1.34 -9.79
N ASN A 132 11.75 1.84 -8.98
CA ASN A 132 11.14 3.15 -9.17
C ASN A 132 11.74 4.20 -8.23
N THR A 133 11.74 5.47 -8.66
CA THR A 133 12.19 6.60 -7.84
C THR A 133 11.19 6.92 -6.73
N MET A 134 9.90 6.76 -6.98
CA MET A 134 8.84 6.99 -6.02
C MET A 134 7.91 5.79 -5.99
N THR A 135 7.58 5.32 -4.78
CA THR A 135 6.66 4.21 -4.56
C THR A 135 5.67 4.55 -3.45
N CYS A 136 4.39 4.40 -3.73
CA CYS A 136 3.33 4.51 -2.73
C CYS A 136 2.78 3.11 -2.43
N ILE A 137 2.84 2.69 -1.15
CA ILE A 137 2.33 1.38 -0.72
C ILE A 137 1.11 1.58 0.14
N SER A 138 -0.04 1.17 -0.36
CA SER A 138 -1.32 1.16 0.35
C SER A 138 -1.74 -0.27 0.70
N GLY A 139 -2.51 -0.43 1.75
CA GLY A 139 -3.03 -1.74 2.16
C GLY A 139 -3.47 -1.77 3.62
N LYS A 140 -4.13 -2.85 4.03
CA LYS A 140 -4.67 -3.05 5.37
C LYS A 140 -3.58 -2.99 6.46
N ALA A 141 -3.96 -2.64 7.68
CA ALA A 141 -3.08 -2.75 8.84
C ALA A 141 -2.57 -4.21 8.99
N GLY A 142 -1.31 -4.38 9.41
CA GLY A 142 -0.71 -5.70 9.57
C GLY A 142 -0.23 -6.39 8.28
N SER A 143 -0.41 -5.81 7.10
CA SER A 143 0.04 -6.40 5.82
C SER A 143 1.57 -6.33 5.58
N GLY A 144 2.34 -5.85 6.56
CA GLY A 144 3.81 -5.82 6.49
C GLY A 144 4.43 -4.64 5.73
N LYS A 145 3.64 -3.61 5.35
CA LYS A 145 4.12 -2.47 4.56
C LYS A 145 5.39 -1.82 5.09
N SER A 146 5.37 -1.41 6.36
CA SER A 146 6.49 -0.72 6.99
C SER A 146 7.73 -1.61 7.10
N LEU A 147 7.55 -2.88 7.47
CA LEU A 147 8.63 -3.86 7.55
C LEU A 147 9.28 -4.08 6.18
N LEU A 148 8.44 -4.32 5.17
CA LEU A 148 8.89 -4.55 3.79
C LEU A 148 9.65 -3.33 3.24
N SER A 149 9.09 -2.13 3.41
CA SER A 149 9.75 -0.88 2.96
C SER A 149 11.10 -0.68 3.65
N LEU A 150 11.17 -0.89 4.97
CA LEU A 150 12.40 -0.73 5.73
C LEU A 150 13.48 -1.72 5.28
N LEU A 151 13.12 -3.02 5.15
CA LEU A 151 14.06 -4.06 4.73
C LEU A 151 14.60 -3.83 3.33
N VAL A 152 13.73 -3.42 2.39
CA VAL A 152 14.18 -3.11 1.02
C VAL A 152 15.07 -1.86 0.99
N CYS A 153 14.74 -0.82 1.75
CA CYS A 153 15.59 0.37 1.84
C CYS A 153 16.98 0.04 2.42
N MET A 154 17.05 -0.78 3.47
CA MET A 154 18.32 -1.24 4.03
C MET A 154 19.12 -2.08 3.02
N TYR A 155 18.46 -2.99 2.32
CA TYR A 155 19.07 -3.74 1.24
C TYR A 155 19.69 -2.84 0.16
N LEU A 156 19.00 -1.76 -0.22
CA LEU A 156 19.49 -0.82 -1.23
C LEU A 156 20.73 -0.04 -0.74
N ILE A 157 20.79 0.28 0.55
CA ILE A 157 21.97 0.93 1.16
C ILE A 157 23.13 -0.06 1.22
N GLU A 158 22.91 -1.27 1.73
CA GLU A 158 23.94 -2.32 1.84
C GLU A 158 24.54 -2.70 0.47
N ASN A 159 23.76 -2.56 -0.61
CA ASN A 159 24.24 -2.75 -1.99
C ASN A 159 24.80 -1.46 -2.62
N GLY A 160 24.97 -0.40 -1.88
CA GLY A 160 25.60 0.85 -2.36
C GLY A 160 24.77 1.67 -3.34
N LYS A 161 23.44 1.40 -3.44
CA LYS A 161 22.56 2.20 -4.30
C LYS A 161 22.25 3.58 -3.69
N TYR A 162 22.23 3.67 -2.36
CA TYR A 162 22.02 4.89 -1.59
C TYR A 162 22.94 4.91 -0.38
N ASP A 163 23.30 6.11 0.08
CA ASP A 163 24.24 6.31 1.20
C ASP A 163 23.54 6.30 2.57
N ARG A 164 22.25 6.66 2.60
CA ARG A 164 21.50 6.79 3.86
C ARG A 164 20.00 6.60 3.69
N LEU A 165 19.36 6.18 4.75
CA LEU A 165 17.90 6.12 4.90
C LEU A 165 17.43 7.31 5.75
N VAL A 166 16.46 8.07 5.24
CA VAL A 166 15.76 9.10 6.01
C VAL A 166 14.32 8.65 6.19
N ILE A 167 13.89 8.52 7.44
CA ILE A 167 12.53 8.10 7.78
C ILE A 167 11.78 9.32 8.30
N LEU A 168 10.71 9.70 7.59
CA LEU A 168 9.76 10.71 8.02
C LEU A 168 8.49 10.01 8.49
N PHE A 169 8.09 10.23 9.71
CA PHE A 169 6.86 9.66 10.25
C PHE A 169 5.99 10.75 10.87
N ASN A 170 4.68 10.59 10.70
CA ASN A 170 3.72 11.47 11.35
C ASN A 170 3.50 10.97 12.78
N PRO A 171 3.78 11.78 13.81
CA PRO A 171 3.57 11.41 15.22
C PRO A 171 2.10 11.36 15.62
N CYS A 172 1.15 11.57 14.70
CA CYS A 172 -0.28 11.47 15.00
C CYS A 172 -0.65 10.06 15.44
N GLN A 173 -1.42 9.99 16.52
CA GLN A 173 -1.89 8.74 17.10
C GLN A 173 -2.73 7.92 16.14
N VAL A 174 -2.34 6.67 15.92
CA VAL A 174 -3.28 5.63 15.55
C VAL A 174 -4.12 5.32 16.81
N ARG A 175 -5.43 5.17 16.68
CA ARG A 175 -6.34 4.83 17.80
C ARG A 175 -5.74 3.70 18.64
N GLY A 176 -5.52 3.97 19.94
CA GLY A 176 -4.94 3.03 20.88
C GLY A 176 -3.41 3.11 21.08
N ALA A 177 -2.69 3.95 20.36
CA ALA A 177 -1.30 4.24 20.65
C ALA A 177 -1.18 5.38 21.67
N THR A 178 -0.28 5.23 22.64
CA THR A 178 0.01 6.28 23.62
C THR A 178 0.58 7.53 22.94
N ASN A 179 0.14 8.71 23.40
CA ASN A 179 0.68 9.99 22.89
C ASN A 179 2.21 10.01 23.00
N MET A 180 2.90 10.43 21.94
CA MET A 180 4.36 10.63 22.02
C MET A 180 4.79 11.58 23.16
N GLY A 181 3.86 12.42 23.64
CA GLY A 181 4.07 13.25 24.84
C GLY A 181 4.19 12.45 26.14
N PHE A 182 3.70 11.20 26.18
CA PHE A 182 3.83 10.32 27.35
C PHE A 182 5.13 9.52 27.39
N TYR A 183 5.86 9.43 26.28
CA TYR A 183 7.17 8.78 26.28
C TYR A 183 8.19 9.71 26.94
N THR A 184 8.81 9.23 28.02
CA THR A 184 9.93 9.91 28.68
C THR A 184 11.20 9.70 27.83
N GLY A 185 12.06 10.72 27.74
CA GLY A 185 13.35 10.60 27.07
C GLY A 185 13.52 11.53 25.86
N SER A 186 14.66 11.39 25.19
CA SER A 186 15.04 12.14 24.01
C SER A 186 14.15 11.81 22.80
N VAL A 187 14.17 12.63 21.76
CA VAL A 187 13.44 12.39 20.50
C VAL A 187 13.81 11.03 19.89
N ILE A 188 15.08 10.62 20.05
CA ILE A 188 15.58 9.32 19.56
C ILE A 188 14.96 8.18 20.36
N GLU A 189 14.90 8.26 21.69
CA GLU A 189 14.28 7.24 22.54
C GLU A 189 12.78 7.11 22.27
N LYS A 190 12.10 8.25 22.05
CA LYS A 190 10.70 8.27 21.64
C LYS A 190 10.48 7.61 20.27
N ALA A 191 11.37 7.86 19.31
CA ALA A 191 11.33 7.22 18.00
C ALA A 191 11.58 5.71 18.09
N MET A 192 12.50 5.27 18.97
CA MET A 192 12.79 3.86 19.22
C MET A 192 11.63 3.11 19.89
N GLN A 193 10.81 3.79 20.66
CA GLN A 193 9.57 3.23 21.25
C GLN A 193 8.38 3.21 20.27
N SER A 194 8.53 3.82 19.10
CA SER A 194 7.54 3.75 18.02
C SER A 194 7.51 2.38 17.35
N ASN A 195 6.46 2.11 16.56
CA ASN A 195 6.36 0.87 15.76
C ASN A 195 7.58 0.64 14.86
N ILE A 196 8.19 1.70 14.34
CA ILE A 196 9.41 1.62 13.51
C ILE A 196 10.62 1.27 14.38
N GLY A 197 10.75 1.90 15.56
CA GLY A 197 11.77 1.58 16.52
C GLY A 197 11.70 0.13 16.98
N ASN A 198 10.50 -0.38 17.29
CA ASN A 198 10.31 -1.77 17.64
C ASN A 198 10.77 -2.74 16.53
N ILE A 199 10.55 -2.41 15.25
CA ILE A 199 11.04 -3.20 14.12
C ILE A 199 12.59 -3.20 14.08
N LEU A 200 13.23 -2.08 14.44
CA LEU A 200 14.69 -1.93 14.42
C LEU A 200 15.37 -2.57 15.63
N VAL A 201 14.70 -2.62 16.77
CA VAL A 201 15.27 -3.06 18.07
C VAL A 201 14.95 -4.53 18.38
N THR A 202 13.96 -5.15 17.71
CA THR A 202 13.55 -6.53 17.98
C THR A 202 14.62 -7.53 17.46
N LYS A 203 15.83 -7.40 17.99
CA LYS A 203 16.89 -8.43 17.98
C LYS A 203 17.69 -8.36 19.26
#